data_40b0a8f9bfc3c7548879338f6bcb81dc
#
_entry.id   40b0a8f9bfc3c7548879338f6bcb81dc
#
_cell.length_a   1.000
_cell.length_b   1.000
_cell.length_c   1.000
_cell.angle_alpha   90.00
_cell.angle_beta   90.00
_cell.angle_gamma   90.00
#
_symmetry.space_group_name_H-M   'P 1'
#
loop_
_entity.id
_entity.type
_entity.pdbx_description
1 polymer ?
#
loop_
_entity_poly.entity_id
_entity_poly.type
_entity_poly.pdbx_seq_one_letter_code
_entity_poly.pdbx_strand_id
1 'polypeptide(L)'
;RREEEAPRARQRKRRQWKIMLEDLDSWEKYSFIFYDTVGIGRGRDGSRYECYLPVPTDVRVSKNHCMIIHRGDKLYLKDEGSRNGTFLNGKRVDRPIVIQKDDVIGVGETRLEILKILRESE
;
A
#
# COMPACT_ATOMS: atom_id res chain seq x y z
N ARG A 1 -26.50 -9.61 28.20
CA ARG A 1 -25.82 -9.91 28.15
C ARG A 1 -25.51 -10.58 27.05
N ARG A 2 -26.10 -11.17 26.50
CA ARG A 2 -25.91 -11.83 25.46
C ARG A 2 -25.85 -11.00 24.30
N GLU A 3 -26.46 -9.87 24.19
CA GLU A 3 -26.37 -9.06 23.11
C GLU A 3 -25.03 -8.64 22.88
N GLU A 4 -24.24 -8.47 23.88
CA GLU A 4 -22.90 -8.08 23.69
C GLU A 4 -22.11 -9.09 22.99
N GLU A 5 -22.37 -10.33 23.30
CA GLU A 5 -21.61 -11.34 22.67
C GLU A 5 -21.94 -11.47 21.21
N ALA A 6 -23.19 -11.33 20.85
CA ALA A 6 -23.56 -11.45 19.47
C ALA A 6 -22.89 -10.39 18.61
N PRO A 7 -22.94 -9.11 18.96
CA PRO A 7 -22.23 -8.12 18.17
C PRO A 7 -20.73 -8.37 18.12
N ARG A 8 -20.15 -8.82 19.22
CA ARG A 8 -18.75 -9.05 19.24
C ARG A 8 -18.38 -10.18 18.32
N ALA A 9 -19.17 -11.21 18.27
CA ALA A 9 -18.90 -12.33 17.41
C ALA A 9 -18.98 -11.89 15.95
N ARG A 10 -19.96 -11.05 15.61
CA ARG A 10 -20.08 -10.60 14.27
C ARG A 10 -19.02 -9.58 13.92
N GLN A 11 -18.55 -8.84 14.91
CA GLN A 11 -17.53 -7.87 14.67
C GLN A 11 -16.17 -8.49 14.84
N ARG A 12 -16.05 -9.74 14.52
CA ARG A 12 -14.80 -10.40 14.63
C ARG A 12 -13.67 -9.42 14.42
N LYS A 13 -12.63 -9.56 15.20
CA LYS A 13 -11.50 -8.69 15.16
C LYS A 13 -10.95 -8.60 13.76
N ARG A 14 -10.70 -7.38 13.30
CA ARG A 14 -10.09 -7.17 12.00
C ARG A 14 -8.65 -7.63 12.07
N ARG A 15 -8.16 -8.14 10.97
CA ARG A 15 -6.80 -8.66 10.88
C ARG A 15 -5.94 -7.63 10.16
N GLN A 16 -4.81 -7.32 10.74
CA GLN A 16 -3.90 -6.36 10.17
C GLN A 16 -3.03 -6.99 9.10
N TRP A 17 -2.63 -6.16 8.17
CA TRP A 17 -1.64 -6.52 7.17
C TRP A 17 -0.32 -5.91 7.57
N LYS A 18 0.76 -6.54 7.13
CA LYS A 18 2.09 -5.95 7.21
C LYS A 18 2.71 -6.05 5.83
N ILE A 19 3.25 -4.93 5.34
CA ILE A 19 3.95 -4.91 4.08
C ILE A 19 5.32 -4.29 4.30
N MET A 20 6.35 -4.88 3.68
CA MET A 20 7.69 -4.33 3.71
C MET A 20 8.11 -4.03 2.30
N LEU A 21 8.59 -2.81 2.08
CA LEU A 21 9.04 -2.33 0.78
C LEU A 21 10.49 -1.91 0.88
N GLU A 22 11.21 -2.04 -0.22
CA GLU A 22 12.59 -1.59 -0.28
C GLU A 22 12.78 -0.74 -1.51
N ASP A 23 13.34 0.46 -1.33
CA ASP A 23 13.73 1.32 -2.44
C ASP A 23 14.98 0.72 -3.05
N LEU A 24 14.91 0.34 -4.33
CA LEU A 24 15.99 -0.38 -4.97
C LEU A 24 17.22 0.49 -5.23
N ASP A 25 17.08 1.81 -5.18
CA ASP A 25 18.21 2.71 -5.42
C ASP A 25 18.88 3.12 -4.12
N SER A 26 18.11 3.39 -3.08
CA SER A 26 18.69 3.87 -1.81
C SER A 26 18.89 2.76 -0.80
N TRP A 27 18.29 1.59 -1.02
CA TRP A 27 18.33 0.46 -0.10
C TRP A 27 17.57 0.71 1.19
N GLU A 28 16.79 1.79 1.25
CA GLU A 28 15.96 2.04 2.43
C GLU A 28 14.78 1.10 2.46
N LYS A 29 14.45 0.63 3.64
CA LYS A 29 13.31 -0.27 3.83
C LYS A 29 12.23 0.44 4.60
N TYR A 30 10.99 0.16 4.22
CA TYR A 30 9.81 0.74 4.84
C TYR A 30 8.88 -0.38 5.25
N SER A 31 8.30 -0.26 6.43
CA SER A 31 7.43 -1.30 6.95
C SER A 31 6.16 -0.64 7.46
N PHE A 32 5.01 -1.17 7.05
CA PHE A 32 3.73 -0.61 7.45
C PHE A 32 2.83 -1.71 7.99
N ILE A 33 2.13 -1.39 9.07
CA ILE A 33 1.10 -2.27 9.63
C ILE A 33 -0.20 -1.50 9.51
N PHE A 34 -1.19 -2.08 8.85
CA PHE A 34 -2.40 -1.35 8.48
C PHE A 34 -3.57 -2.30 8.28
N TYR A 35 -4.77 -1.72 8.23
CA TYR A 35 -5.98 -2.49 7.91
C TYR A 35 -6.37 -2.30 6.46
N ASP A 36 -6.43 -1.06 5.99
CA ASP A 36 -7.03 -0.78 4.69
C ASP A 36 -6.13 -0.13 3.65
N THR A 37 -5.37 0.89 4.00
CA THR A 37 -4.67 1.67 2.96
C THR A 37 -3.27 2.11 3.34
N VAL A 38 -2.39 2.11 2.33
CA VAL A 38 -1.08 2.73 2.40
C VAL A 38 -0.94 3.60 1.17
N GLY A 39 -0.77 4.90 1.34
CA GLY A 39 -0.58 5.80 0.22
C GLY A 39 0.89 5.98 -0.10
N ILE A 40 1.18 6.36 -1.34
CA ILE A 40 2.54 6.66 -1.80
C ILE A 40 2.45 7.95 -2.61
N GLY A 41 3.31 8.91 -2.33
CA GLY A 41 3.29 10.16 -3.08
C GLY A 41 4.42 11.08 -2.69
N ARG A 42 4.52 12.20 -3.41
CA ARG A 42 5.55 13.19 -3.15
C ARG A 42 5.15 14.16 -2.04
N GLY A 43 3.86 14.26 -1.78
CA GLY A 43 3.37 15.19 -0.77
C GLY A 43 3.77 14.79 0.63
N ARG A 44 3.69 15.75 1.54
CA ARG A 44 4.04 15.51 2.94
C ARG A 44 2.84 15.07 3.76
N ASP A 45 1.64 15.42 3.28
CA ASP A 45 0.42 15.14 4.02
C ASP A 45 -0.18 13.82 3.56
N GLY A 46 -0.02 12.80 4.37
CA GLY A 46 -0.59 11.49 4.10
C GLY A 46 -1.87 11.21 4.85
N SER A 47 -2.54 12.24 5.37
CA SER A 47 -3.71 12.04 6.23
C SER A 47 -4.88 11.36 5.52
N ARG A 48 -4.87 11.33 4.20
CA ARG A 48 -5.88 10.64 3.42
C ARG A 48 -5.81 9.13 3.60
N TYR A 49 -4.65 8.62 4.01
CA TYR A 49 -4.40 7.17 4.09
C TYR A 49 -4.10 6.76 5.52
N GLU A 50 -4.28 5.49 5.82
CA GLU A 50 -3.93 4.96 7.12
C GLU A 50 -2.44 5.04 7.38
N CYS A 51 -1.66 4.65 6.37
CA CYS A 51 -0.20 4.78 6.39
C CYS A 51 0.22 5.46 5.11
N TYR A 52 1.40 6.04 5.10
CA TYR A 52 1.83 6.80 3.93
C TYR A 52 3.35 6.73 3.78
N LEU A 53 3.79 6.47 2.56
CA LEU A 53 5.20 6.46 2.22
C LEU A 53 5.49 7.70 1.37
N PRO A 54 6.15 8.72 1.93
CA PRO A 54 6.48 9.90 1.15
C PRO A 54 7.73 9.67 0.30
N VAL A 55 7.71 10.19 -0.92
CA VAL A 55 8.85 10.14 -1.84
C VAL A 55 9.14 11.59 -2.26
N PRO A 56 9.60 12.43 -1.32
CA PRO A 56 9.58 13.88 -1.54
C PRO A 56 10.62 14.40 -2.52
N THR A 57 11.66 13.63 -2.80
CA THR A 57 12.72 14.09 -3.70
C THR A 57 12.54 13.65 -5.13
N ASP A 58 11.57 12.81 -5.44
CA ASP A 58 11.33 12.34 -6.80
C ASP A 58 10.29 13.26 -7.45
N VAL A 59 10.76 14.18 -8.28
CA VAL A 59 9.88 15.19 -8.87
C VAL A 59 8.89 14.62 -9.87
N ARG A 60 9.08 13.38 -10.30
CA ARG A 60 8.14 12.74 -11.21
C ARG A 60 7.00 12.03 -10.47
N VAL A 61 7.08 11.99 -9.17
CA VAL A 61 6.02 11.39 -8.35
C VAL A 61 4.97 12.46 -8.05
N SER A 62 3.71 12.15 -8.29
CA SER A 62 2.62 13.07 -8.00
C SER A 62 2.39 13.17 -6.50
N LYS A 63 1.74 14.25 -6.08
CA LYS A 63 1.51 14.50 -4.67
C LYS A 63 0.79 13.33 -4.00
N ASN A 64 -0.27 12.82 -4.64
CA ASN A 64 -0.93 11.59 -4.24
C ASN A 64 -0.84 10.68 -5.45
N HIS A 65 0.13 9.80 -5.46
CA HIS A 65 0.48 9.07 -6.68
C HIS A 65 -0.29 7.76 -6.82
N CYS A 66 -0.21 6.92 -5.80
CA CYS A 66 -0.89 5.63 -5.83
C CYS A 66 -1.15 5.17 -4.41
N MET A 67 -1.87 4.07 -4.28
CA MET A 67 -2.09 3.50 -2.97
C MET A 67 -2.18 1.99 -3.04
N ILE A 68 -1.88 1.36 -1.92
CA ILE A 68 -2.10 -0.05 -1.71
C ILE A 68 -3.39 -0.14 -0.90
N ILE A 69 -4.33 -0.95 -1.36
CA ILE A 69 -5.64 -1.05 -0.73
C ILE A 69 -6.00 -2.51 -0.51
N HIS A 70 -6.58 -2.78 0.65
CA HIS A 70 -7.04 -4.10 1.01
C HIS A 70 -8.47 -4.30 0.52
N ARG A 71 -8.70 -5.41 -0.19
CA ARG A 71 -10.05 -5.82 -0.58
C ARG A 71 -10.14 -7.33 -0.48
N GLY A 72 -11.14 -7.81 0.24
CA GLY A 72 -11.29 -9.24 0.43
C GLY A 72 -10.11 -9.80 1.19
N ASP A 73 -9.41 -10.75 0.60
CA ASP A 73 -8.26 -11.37 1.24
C ASP A 73 -6.95 -11.02 0.53
N LYS A 74 -6.95 -9.92 -0.25
CA LYS A 74 -5.78 -9.55 -1.04
C LYS A 74 -5.50 -8.06 -0.94
N LEU A 75 -4.28 -7.70 -1.31
CA LEU A 75 -3.87 -6.31 -1.44
C LEU A 75 -3.76 -5.97 -2.92
N TYR A 76 -4.17 -4.76 -3.26
CA TYR A 76 -4.15 -4.26 -4.63
C TYR A 76 -3.38 -2.95 -4.69
N LEU A 77 -2.76 -2.70 -5.83
CA LEU A 77 -2.13 -1.42 -6.13
C LEU A 77 -3.06 -0.65 -7.05
N LYS A 78 -3.32 0.61 -6.71
CA LYS A 78 -4.22 1.46 -7.48
C LYS A 78 -3.56 2.81 -7.73
N ASP A 79 -3.59 3.26 -9.00
CA ASP A 79 -3.11 4.58 -9.34
C ASP A 79 -4.14 5.62 -8.89
N GLU A 80 -3.67 6.73 -8.35
CA GLU A 80 -4.56 7.78 -7.83
C GLU A 80 -4.60 8.97 -8.77
N GLY A 81 -4.61 8.73 -10.07
CA GLY A 81 -4.65 9.81 -11.05
C GLY A 81 -3.31 10.48 -11.23
N SER A 82 -2.24 9.73 -11.11
CA SER A 82 -0.89 10.29 -11.19
C SER A 82 -0.60 10.84 -12.58
N ARG A 83 0.30 11.81 -12.63
CA ARG A 83 0.67 12.43 -13.90
C ARG A 83 1.47 11.46 -14.77
N ASN A 84 2.38 10.72 -14.21
CA ASN A 84 3.28 9.88 -14.99
C ASN A 84 2.95 8.39 -14.95
N GLY A 85 1.92 8.01 -14.20
CA GLY A 85 1.49 6.62 -14.12
C GLY A 85 2.15 5.85 -13.00
N THR A 86 1.51 4.75 -12.64
CA THR A 86 2.01 3.80 -11.66
C THR A 86 2.27 2.50 -12.41
N PHE A 87 3.36 1.83 -12.05
CA PHE A 87 3.75 0.61 -12.75
C PHE A 87 3.95 -0.54 -11.79
N LEU A 88 3.64 -1.74 -12.24
CA LEU A 88 3.91 -2.95 -11.47
C LEU A 88 4.70 -3.88 -12.36
N ASN A 89 5.94 -4.17 -11.97
CA ASN A 89 6.86 -4.99 -12.75
C ASN A 89 7.01 -4.45 -14.17
N GLY A 90 7.05 -3.11 -14.27
CA GLY A 90 7.24 -2.44 -15.56
C GLY A 90 6.00 -2.26 -16.40
N LYS A 91 4.85 -2.74 -15.95
CA LYS A 91 3.60 -2.59 -16.69
C LYS A 91 2.72 -1.55 -16.04
N ARG A 92 2.12 -0.70 -16.86
CA ARG A 92 1.28 0.37 -16.35
C ARG A 92 0.03 -0.19 -15.68
N VAL A 93 -0.29 0.37 -14.53
CA VAL A 93 -1.46 -0.04 -13.75
C VAL A 93 -2.65 0.82 -14.17
N ASP A 94 -3.55 0.25 -14.98
CA ASP A 94 -4.73 0.97 -15.47
C ASP A 94 -5.92 0.80 -14.55
N ARG A 95 -5.93 -0.23 -13.73
CA ARG A 95 -6.99 -0.53 -12.78
C ARG A 95 -6.35 -1.21 -11.59
N PRO A 96 -7.03 -1.29 -10.45
CA PRO A 96 -6.43 -1.96 -9.29
C PRO A 96 -5.99 -3.37 -9.66
N ILE A 97 -4.75 -3.70 -9.29
CA ILE A 97 -4.16 -5.00 -9.62
C ILE A 97 -3.59 -5.62 -8.36
N VAL A 98 -3.80 -6.91 -8.19
CA VAL A 98 -3.32 -7.61 -7.00
C VAL A 98 -1.80 -7.61 -6.98
N ILE A 99 -1.24 -7.40 -5.79
CA ILE A 99 0.20 -7.40 -5.59
C ILE A 99 0.61 -8.56 -4.71
N GLN A 100 1.86 -8.96 -4.82
CA GLN A 100 2.39 -10.04 -4.03
C GLN A 100 3.87 -9.84 -3.82
N LYS A 101 4.45 -10.67 -2.97
CA LYS A 101 5.87 -10.63 -2.68
C LYS A 101 6.69 -10.67 -3.96
N ASP A 102 7.77 -9.92 -3.98
CA ASP A 102 8.73 -9.80 -5.07
C ASP A 102 8.29 -8.90 -6.22
N ASP A 103 7.05 -8.41 -6.21
CA ASP A 103 6.64 -7.42 -7.19
C ASP A 103 7.37 -6.11 -6.97
N VAL A 104 7.59 -5.36 -8.04
CA VAL A 104 8.25 -4.05 -7.98
C VAL A 104 7.26 -2.99 -8.42
N ILE A 105 7.03 -2.04 -7.52
CA ILE A 105 6.15 -0.89 -7.78
C ILE A 105 7.00 0.24 -8.31
N GLY A 106 6.63 0.81 -9.46
CA GLY A 106 7.31 1.94 -10.05
C GLY A 106 6.49 3.20 -9.97
N VAL A 107 7.03 4.25 -9.35
CA VAL A 107 6.43 5.57 -9.29
C VAL A 107 7.53 6.57 -9.62
N GLY A 108 7.31 7.38 -10.67
CA GLY A 108 8.37 8.28 -11.13
C GLY A 108 9.61 7.48 -11.48
N GLU A 109 10.74 7.87 -10.90
CA GLU A 109 11.98 7.14 -11.09
C GLU A 109 12.28 6.22 -9.91
N THR A 110 11.35 6.12 -8.98
CA THR A 110 11.52 5.32 -7.77
C THR A 110 10.95 3.93 -7.99
N ARG A 111 11.70 2.91 -7.57
CA ARG A 111 11.27 1.52 -7.66
C ARG A 111 11.29 0.92 -6.27
N LEU A 112 10.14 0.35 -5.89
CA LEU A 112 9.94 -0.20 -4.55
C LEU A 112 9.61 -1.68 -4.68
N GLU A 113 10.50 -2.52 -4.20
CA GLU A 113 10.27 -3.97 -4.24
C GLU A 113 9.49 -4.39 -3.00
N ILE A 114 8.49 -5.22 -3.19
CA ILE A 114 7.73 -5.78 -2.08
C ILE A 114 8.50 -6.97 -1.53
N LEU A 115 9.11 -6.78 -0.37
CA LEU A 115 9.91 -7.82 0.25
C LEU A 115 9.04 -8.84 0.97
N LYS A 116 7.90 -8.40 1.51
CA LYS A 116 7.10 -9.25 2.36
C LYS A 116 5.68 -8.72 2.46
N ILE A 117 4.72 -9.62 2.40
CA ILE A 117 3.32 -9.30 2.71
C ILE A 117 2.87 -10.36 3.70
N LEU A 118 2.43 -9.93 4.86
CA LEU A 118 1.95 -10.82 5.90
C LEU A 118 0.59 -10.38 6.35
N ARG A 119 -0.22 -11.34 6.78
CA ARG A 119 -1.50 -11.03 7.37
C ARG A 119 -1.54 -11.62 8.77
N GLU A 120 -2.06 -10.85 9.70
CA GLU A 120 -2.14 -11.27 11.09
C GLU A 120 -2.93 -12.56 11.21
N SER A 121 -2.45 -13.48 12.03
CA SER A 121 -3.16 -14.74 12.27
C SER A 121 -4.39 -14.49 13.12
N GLU A 122 -5.37 -15.34 12.95
CA GLU A 122 -6.56 -15.24 13.81
C GLU A 122 -6.29 -15.74 15.22
#